data_701ed5ea0cece0863dfda1489e22bc4d
#
_entry.id   701ed5ea0cece0863dfda1489e22bc4d
#
_cell.length_a   1.000
_cell.length_b   1.000
_cell.length_c   1.000
_cell.angle_alpha   90.00
_cell.angle_beta   90.00
_cell.angle_gamma   90.00
#
_symmetry.space_group_name_H-M   'P 1'
#
loop_
_entity.id
_entity.type
_entity.pdbx_description
1 polymer ?
#
loop_
_entity_poly.entity_id
_entity_poly.type
_entity_poly.pdbx_seq_one_letter_code
_entity_poly.pdbx_strand_id
1 'polypeptide(L)'
;MPTDIKAALLNIIASHSFKLGDFTLASGARSDYYIDCRITTLHAEGGRLSGLVLYEMIREFLPQAEAVGGLTMGADPLVSNIASASAWAAADYKEILEMSAALELDEDDDPGPEPELIHGFLVRQAEKTHGTGRKIEGFLKPGAQVVIVDDVCTTGGSTITAIEAAREAGMVVAGVLCLVDREQGGRAKIEATAGGAPFLAAFTAGDIRKAHLALKH
;
A
#
# COMPACT_ATOMS: atom_id res chain seq x y z
N MET A 1 -7.00 -4.44 14.27
CA MET A 1 -7.29 -5.12 12.99
C MET A 1 -7.91 -6.49 13.28
N PRO A 2 -9.09 -6.82 12.76
CA PRO A 2 -9.57 -8.19 12.88
C PRO A 2 -8.51 -9.14 12.29
N THR A 3 -8.05 -10.07 13.09
CA THR A 3 -6.98 -11.05 12.74
C THR A 3 -7.30 -11.81 11.46
N ASP A 4 -8.56 -11.79 11.07
CA ASP A 4 -9.12 -12.50 9.91
C ASP A 4 -8.76 -11.85 8.56
N ILE A 5 -8.84 -10.51 8.43
CA ILE A 5 -8.62 -9.80 7.14
C ILE A 5 -7.16 -9.94 6.69
N LYS A 6 -6.21 -9.74 7.58
CA LYS A 6 -4.78 -9.85 7.28
C LYS A 6 -4.39 -11.30 6.96
N ALA A 7 -4.95 -12.27 7.69
CA ALA A 7 -4.73 -13.69 7.43
C ALA A 7 -5.35 -14.13 6.09
N ALA A 8 -6.56 -13.64 5.77
CA ALA A 8 -7.21 -13.89 4.48
C ALA A 8 -6.37 -13.36 3.31
N LEU A 9 -5.85 -12.13 3.41
CA LEU A 9 -4.97 -11.55 2.41
C LEU A 9 -3.68 -12.36 2.24
N LEU A 10 -3.04 -12.77 3.35
CA LEU A 10 -1.84 -13.62 3.32
C LEU A 10 -2.08 -14.91 2.53
N ASN A 11 -3.22 -15.58 2.77
CA ASN A 11 -3.59 -16.81 2.08
C ASN A 11 -3.80 -16.58 0.57
N ILE A 12 -4.43 -15.47 0.18
CA ILE A 12 -4.60 -15.12 -1.24
C ILE A 12 -3.25 -14.87 -1.91
N ILE A 13 -2.36 -14.11 -1.28
CA ILE A 13 -1.01 -13.87 -1.82
C ILE A 13 -0.25 -15.20 -1.95
N ALA A 14 -0.30 -16.02 -0.91
CA ALA A 14 0.40 -17.31 -0.87
C ALA A 14 -0.10 -18.30 -1.92
N SER A 15 -1.39 -18.27 -2.27
CA SER A 15 -1.99 -19.17 -3.26
C SER A 15 -1.87 -18.67 -4.70
N HIS A 16 -1.97 -17.37 -4.95
CA HIS A 16 -2.04 -16.80 -6.31
C HIS A 16 -0.74 -16.17 -6.78
N SER A 17 -0.04 -15.46 -5.89
CA SER A 17 1.10 -14.60 -6.23
C SER A 17 2.46 -15.22 -5.96
N PHE A 18 2.52 -16.33 -5.23
CA PHE A 18 3.77 -16.99 -4.84
C PHE A 18 3.95 -18.35 -5.56
N LYS A 19 5.17 -18.60 -6.07
CA LYS A 19 5.54 -19.87 -6.71
C LYS A 19 6.91 -20.32 -6.25
N LEU A 20 7.05 -21.58 -5.86
CA LEU A 20 8.36 -22.23 -5.64
C LEU A 20 8.90 -22.72 -6.98
N GLY A 21 10.21 -22.62 -7.19
CA GLY A 21 10.88 -23.05 -8.40
C GLY A 21 12.26 -22.43 -8.51
N ASP A 22 12.92 -22.65 -9.64
CA ASP A 22 14.23 -22.06 -9.93
C ASP A 22 14.06 -20.90 -10.92
N PHE A 23 14.25 -19.68 -10.41
CA PHE A 23 14.00 -18.43 -11.13
C PHE A 23 15.27 -17.59 -11.24
N THR A 24 15.45 -16.92 -12.38
CA THR A 24 16.44 -15.86 -12.52
C THR A 24 15.72 -14.51 -12.42
N LEU A 25 16.08 -13.71 -11.43
CA LEU A 25 15.51 -12.38 -11.22
C LEU A 25 16.04 -11.37 -12.25
N ALA A 26 15.36 -10.22 -12.39
CA ALA A 26 15.80 -9.14 -13.28
C ALA A 26 17.23 -8.63 -12.94
N SER A 27 17.67 -8.78 -11.70
CA SER A 27 19.05 -8.49 -11.26
C SER A 27 20.09 -9.53 -11.70
N GLY A 28 19.67 -10.65 -12.33
CA GLY A 28 20.52 -11.81 -12.65
C GLY A 28 20.71 -12.80 -11.47
N ALA A 29 20.26 -12.48 -10.28
CA ALA A 29 20.34 -13.38 -9.11
C ALA A 29 19.41 -14.59 -9.23
N ARG A 30 19.85 -15.74 -8.71
CA ARG A 30 19.01 -16.95 -8.60
C ARG A 30 18.08 -16.85 -7.40
N SER A 31 16.85 -17.35 -7.55
CA SER A 31 15.87 -17.41 -6.47
C SER A 31 15.11 -18.72 -6.56
N ASP A 32 14.84 -19.34 -5.41
CA ASP A 32 14.04 -20.57 -5.28
C ASP A 32 12.54 -20.30 -5.21
N TYR A 33 12.13 -19.02 -5.36
CA TYR A 33 10.73 -18.59 -5.44
C TYR A 33 10.56 -17.35 -6.31
N TYR A 34 9.34 -17.14 -6.77
CA TYR A 34 8.88 -15.95 -7.49
C TYR A 34 7.63 -15.37 -6.83
N ILE A 35 7.56 -14.03 -6.74
CA ILE A 35 6.38 -13.30 -6.24
C ILE A 35 5.96 -12.27 -7.27
N ASP A 36 4.67 -12.26 -7.65
CA ASP A 36 4.04 -11.21 -8.44
C ASP A 36 2.72 -10.81 -7.75
N CYS A 37 2.78 -9.75 -6.94
CA CYS A 37 1.63 -9.30 -6.18
C CYS A 37 0.53 -8.66 -7.03
N ARG A 38 0.79 -8.28 -8.30
CA ARG A 38 -0.22 -7.76 -9.22
C ARG A 38 -1.34 -8.78 -9.46
N ILE A 39 -1.03 -10.08 -9.42
CA ILE A 39 -2.05 -11.14 -9.50
C ILE A 39 -3.04 -11.04 -8.34
N THR A 40 -2.57 -10.68 -7.13
CA THR A 40 -3.44 -10.46 -5.96
C THR A 40 -4.06 -9.07 -5.97
N THR A 41 -3.30 -8.02 -6.23
CA THR A 41 -3.80 -6.64 -6.10
C THR A 41 -4.82 -6.26 -7.18
N LEU A 42 -4.82 -6.96 -8.32
CA LEU A 42 -5.81 -6.87 -9.39
C LEU A 42 -6.94 -7.91 -9.27
N HIS A 43 -6.81 -8.88 -8.37
CA HIS A 43 -7.89 -9.82 -8.06
C HIS A 43 -8.98 -9.11 -7.24
N ALA A 44 -10.27 -9.35 -7.51
CA ALA A 44 -11.37 -8.63 -6.87
C ALA A 44 -11.27 -8.64 -5.33
N GLU A 45 -11.19 -9.82 -4.72
CA GLU A 45 -11.08 -9.95 -3.26
C GLU A 45 -9.67 -9.61 -2.75
N GLY A 46 -8.62 -9.99 -3.46
CA GLY A 46 -7.24 -9.66 -3.09
C GLY A 46 -6.97 -8.16 -3.12
N GLY A 47 -7.51 -7.45 -4.11
CA GLY A 47 -7.45 -6.00 -4.19
C GLY A 47 -8.18 -5.32 -3.04
N ARG A 48 -9.44 -5.74 -2.78
CA ARG A 48 -10.23 -5.25 -1.65
C ARG A 48 -9.50 -5.41 -0.32
N LEU A 49 -8.99 -6.61 -0.03
CA LEU A 49 -8.26 -6.89 1.21
C LEU A 49 -6.93 -6.13 1.28
N SER A 50 -6.20 -5.99 0.16
CA SER A 50 -4.98 -5.18 0.12
C SER A 50 -5.25 -3.72 0.46
N GLY A 51 -6.34 -3.15 -0.08
CA GLY A 51 -6.78 -1.79 0.23
C GLY A 51 -7.09 -1.62 1.71
N LEU A 52 -7.90 -2.50 2.30
CA LEU A 52 -8.27 -2.45 3.71
C LEU A 52 -7.07 -2.58 4.64
N VAL A 53 -6.22 -3.62 4.43
CA VAL A 53 -5.04 -3.85 5.29
C VAL A 53 -4.09 -2.66 5.27
N LEU A 54 -3.78 -2.13 4.08
CA LEU A 54 -2.86 -1.00 3.97
C LEU A 54 -3.49 0.31 4.48
N TYR A 55 -4.79 0.52 4.26
CA TYR A 55 -5.50 1.66 4.84
C TYR A 55 -5.47 1.65 6.36
N GLU A 56 -5.74 0.51 7.00
CA GLU A 56 -5.67 0.39 8.47
C GLU A 56 -4.24 0.62 8.97
N MET A 57 -3.21 0.11 8.28
CA MET A 57 -1.82 0.41 8.62
C MET A 57 -1.50 1.91 8.53
N ILE A 58 -2.05 2.62 7.54
CA ILE A 58 -1.88 4.07 7.44
C ILE A 58 -2.55 4.76 8.63
N ARG A 59 -3.79 4.40 8.95
CA ARG A 59 -4.52 4.99 10.09
C ARG A 59 -3.81 4.78 11.42
N GLU A 60 -3.19 3.62 11.61
CA GLU A 60 -2.49 3.28 12.85
C GLU A 60 -1.12 3.95 12.98
N PHE A 61 -0.31 3.91 11.91
CA PHE A 61 1.11 4.32 12.00
C PHE A 61 1.42 5.67 11.34
N LEU A 62 0.58 6.14 10.43
CA LEU A 62 0.80 7.34 9.61
C LEU A 62 -0.50 8.16 9.50
N PRO A 63 -1.19 8.46 10.63
CA PRO A 63 -2.53 9.06 10.62
C PRO A 63 -2.61 10.45 9.96
N GLN A 64 -1.47 11.12 9.79
CA GLN A 64 -1.37 12.43 9.14
C GLN A 64 -1.33 12.37 7.60
N ALA A 65 -1.40 11.18 7.00
CA ALA A 65 -1.29 11.01 5.55
C ALA A 65 -2.54 11.54 4.83
N GLU A 66 -2.33 12.48 3.89
CA GLU A 66 -3.38 13.04 3.03
C GLU A 66 -3.54 12.23 1.72
N ALA A 67 -2.47 11.56 1.29
CA ALA A 67 -2.50 10.78 0.06
C ALA A 67 -1.50 9.62 0.06
N VAL A 68 -1.76 8.66 -0.83
CA VAL A 68 -0.85 7.56 -1.14
C VAL A 68 -0.44 7.60 -2.60
N GLY A 69 0.77 7.17 -2.91
CA GLY A 69 1.20 7.07 -4.30
C GLY A 69 2.41 6.17 -4.48
N GLY A 70 2.72 5.85 -5.73
CA GLY A 70 3.85 4.99 -6.04
C GLY A 70 4.14 4.90 -7.52
N LEU A 71 5.18 4.14 -7.87
CA LEU A 71 5.62 3.99 -9.25
C LEU A 71 4.69 3.04 -10.03
N THR A 72 4.24 3.49 -11.20
CA THR A 72 3.48 2.63 -12.12
C THR A 72 4.36 1.43 -12.58
N MET A 73 3.80 0.19 -12.72
CA MET A 73 2.40 -0.26 -12.61
C MET A 73 2.14 -1.02 -11.28
N GLY A 74 3.16 -1.35 -10.49
CA GLY A 74 2.99 -2.16 -9.27
C GLY A 74 2.11 -1.46 -8.22
N ALA A 75 2.29 -0.15 -8.07
CA ALA A 75 1.55 0.63 -7.10
C ALA A 75 0.10 0.99 -7.52
N ASP A 76 -0.22 1.01 -8.82
CA ASP A 76 -1.51 1.52 -9.32
C ASP A 76 -2.73 0.87 -8.64
N PRO A 77 -2.83 -0.48 -8.56
CA PRO A 77 -3.96 -1.11 -7.88
C PRO A 77 -4.01 -0.79 -6.40
N LEU A 78 -2.85 -0.73 -5.72
CA LEU A 78 -2.79 -0.43 -4.29
C LEU A 78 -3.27 0.99 -4.00
N VAL A 79 -2.83 1.98 -4.77
CA VAL A 79 -3.26 3.37 -4.65
C VAL A 79 -4.77 3.48 -4.77
N SER A 80 -5.37 2.86 -5.81
CA SER A 80 -6.82 2.88 -6.02
C SER A 80 -7.57 2.16 -4.91
N ASN A 81 -7.08 1.01 -4.47
CA ASN A 81 -7.73 0.20 -3.43
C ASN A 81 -7.69 0.88 -2.06
N ILE A 82 -6.58 1.55 -1.69
CA ILE A 82 -6.45 2.29 -0.45
C ILE A 82 -7.36 3.53 -0.45
N ALA A 83 -7.37 4.29 -1.55
CA ALA A 83 -8.24 5.44 -1.69
C ALA A 83 -9.72 5.05 -1.59
N SER A 84 -10.13 3.95 -2.23
CA SER A 84 -11.48 3.40 -2.12
C SER A 84 -11.81 2.94 -0.70
N ALA A 85 -10.87 2.27 -0.02
CA ALA A 85 -11.06 1.83 1.37
C ALA A 85 -11.29 3.02 2.31
N SER A 86 -10.55 4.12 2.14
CA SER A 86 -10.75 5.34 2.94
C SER A 86 -12.12 5.99 2.69
N ALA A 87 -12.57 5.98 1.44
CA ALA A 87 -13.88 6.54 1.08
C ALA A 87 -15.04 5.69 1.65
N TRP A 88 -14.91 4.36 1.65
CA TRP A 88 -15.89 3.48 2.28
C TRP A 88 -15.92 3.67 3.78
N ALA A 89 -14.77 3.74 4.45
CA ALA A 89 -14.72 4.00 5.89
C ALA A 89 -15.41 5.33 6.27
N ALA A 90 -15.23 6.38 5.47
CA ALA A 90 -15.92 7.66 5.68
C ALA A 90 -17.44 7.57 5.42
N ALA A 91 -17.87 6.76 4.45
CA ALA A 91 -19.28 6.53 4.17
C ALA A 91 -19.96 5.72 5.31
N ASP A 92 -19.32 4.62 5.73
CA ASP A 92 -19.80 3.78 6.84
C ASP A 92 -19.92 4.59 8.14
N TYR A 93 -18.95 5.47 8.41
CA TYR A 93 -19.00 6.37 9.58
C TYR A 93 -20.24 7.28 9.57
N LYS A 94 -20.58 7.87 8.42
CA LYS A 94 -21.77 8.72 8.28
C LYS A 94 -23.06 7.92 8.47
N GLU A 95 -23.12 6.72 7.92
CA GLU A 95 -24.28 5.83 8.10
C GLU A 95 -24.47 5.44 9.57
N ILE A 96 -23.37 5.15 10.30
CA ILE A 96 -23.40 4.87 11.73
C ILE A 96 -23.94 6.09 12.51
N LEU A 97 -23.45 7.30 12.22
CA LEU A 97 -23.95 8.52 12.87
C LEU A 97 -25.44 8.77 12.64
N GLU A 98 -25.89 8.60 11.38
CA GLU A 98 -27.32 8.77 11.05
C GLU A 98 -28.18 7.74 11.78
N MET A 99 -27.71 6.50 11.89
CA MET A 99 -28.41 5.42 12.59
C MET A 99 -28.43 5.66 14.11
N SER A 100 -27.30 6.07 14.72
CA SER A 100 -27.24 6.40 16.16
C SER A 100 -28.18 7.55 16.51
N ALA A 101 -28.22 8.60 15.69
CA ALA A 101 -29.14 9.72 15.87
C ALA A 101 -30.60 9.30 15.74
N ALA A 102 -30.94 8.41 14.81
CA ALA A 102 -32.31 7.91 14.60
C ALA A 102 -32.80 7.00 15.74
N LEU A 103 -31.86 6.33 16.44
CA LEU A 103 -32.16 5.42 17.54
C LEU A 103 -32.07 6.10 18.92
N GLU A 104 -31.78 7.40 18.98
CA GLU A 104 -31.56 8.16 20.22
C GLU A 104 -30.57 7.45 21.17
N LEU A 105 -29.48 6.88 20.61
CA LEU A 105 -28.45 6.21 21.39
C LEU A 105 -27.65 7.22 22.23
N ASP A 106 -27.20 6.78 23.41
CA ASP A 106 -26.49 7.63 24.37
C ASP A 106 -25.09 8.07 23.80
N GLU A 107 -24.55 9.18 24.33
CA GLU A 107 -23.24 9.73 23.96
C GLU A 107 -22.07 8.75 24.17
N ASP A 108 -22.26 7.68 24.94
CA ASP A 108 -21.27 6.61 25.16
C ASP A 108 -21.03 5.74 23.91
N ASP A 109 -21.87 5.82 22.88
CA ASP A 109 -21.76 5.12 21.60
C ASP A 109 -21.07 5.96 20.50
N ASP A 110 -20.26 6.97 20.86
CA ASP A 110 -19.50 7.79 19.91
C ASP A 110 -18.59 6.91 19.02
N PRO A 111 -18.78 6.87 17.69
CA PRO A 111 -17.95 6.08 16.79
C PRO A 111 -16.51 6.61 16.64
N GLY A 112 -16.15 7.66 17.40
CA GLY A 112 -14.85 8.31 17.33
C GLY A 112 -14.74 9.36 16.21
N PRO A 113 -13.54 9.82 15.88
CA PRO A 113 -13.36 10.87 14.88
C PRO A 113 -13.67 10.38 13.46
N GLU A 114 -14.28 11.27 12.64
CA GLU A 114 -14.54 10.97 11.23
C GLU A 114 -13.25 10.55 10.51
N PRO A 115 -13.26 9.44 9.76
CA PRO A 115 -12.11 9.01 8.97
C PRO A 115 -11.79 10.01 7.87
N GLU A 116 -10.53 10.48 7.83
CA GLU A 116 -10.08 11.36 6.76
C GLU A 116 -9.89 10.58 5.46
N LEU A 117 -10.24 11.22 4.33
CA LEU A 117 -10.05 10.66 3.00
C LEU A 117 -8.55 10.62 2.65
N ILE A 118 -8.11 9.50 2.09
CA ILE A 118 -6.78 9.34 1.53
C ILE A 118 -6.87 9.40 0.01
N HIS A 119 -6.24 10.40 -0.59
CA HIS A 119 -6.21 10.59 -2.04
C HIS A 119 -5.14 9.71 -2.71
N GLY A 120 -5.22 9.58 -4.04
CA GLY A 120 -4.26 8.78 -4.80
C GLY A 120 -3.44 9.60 -5.79
N PHE A 121 -2.14 9.27 -5.95
CA PHE A 121 -1.31 9.76 -7.04
C PHE A 121 -0.44 8.64 -7.62
N LEU A 122 -0.06 8.79 -8.89
CA LEU A 122 0.78 7.82 -9.59
C LEU A 122 2.04 8.50 -10.11
N VAL A 123 3.17 7.84 -9.94
CA VAL A 123 4.47 8.28 -10.46
C VAL A 123 4.79 7.51 -11.73
N ARG A 124 5.08 8.21 -12.82
CA ARG A 124 5.49 7.62 -14.09
C ARG A 124 6.97 7.26 -14.10
N GLN A 125 7.32 6.16 -14.77
CA GLN A 125 8.73 5.78 -14.97
C GLN A 125 9.50 6.77 -15.86
N ALA A 126 8.83 7.38 -16.83
CA ALA A 126 9.41 8.36 -17.74
C ALA A 126 8.52 9.61 -17.84
N GLU A 127 9.16 10.76 -18.04
CA GLU A 127 8.45 11.99 -18.35
C GLU A 127 7.69 11.88 -19.68
N LYS A 128 6.52 12.50 -19.74
CA LYS A 128 5.81 12.63 -21.01
C LYS A 128 6.62 13.50 -21.99
N THR A 129 6.92 12.97 -23.15
CA THR A 129 7.50 13.74 -24.25
C THR A 129 6.50 14.70 -24.90
N HIS A 130 5.20 14.54 -24.61
CA HIS A 130 4.10 15.37 -25.10
C HIS A 130 3.10 15.68 -23.97
N GLY A 131 2.57 16.91 -23.94
CA GLY A 131 1.61 17.39 -22.93
C GLY A 131 2.28 18.17 -21.80
N THR A 132 1.78 18.05 -20.56
CA THR A 132 2.22 18.86 -19.41
C THR A 132 3.61 18.48 -18.86
N GLY A 133 4.28 17.45 -19.37
CA GLY A 133 5.57 16.97 -18.87
C GLY A 133 5.56 16.42 -17.42
N ARG A 134 4.38 16.32 -16.80
CA ARG A 134 4.28 15.95 -15.39
C ARG A 134 4.65 14.48 -15.15
N LYS A 135 5.50 14.26 -14.15
CA LYS A 135 5.92 12.94 -13.65
C LYS A 135 4.86 12.33 -12.70
N ILE A 136 4.00 13.16 -12.11
CA ILE A 136 2.94 12.76 -11.18
C ILE A 136 1.57 13.04 -11.81
N GLU A 137 0.66 12.04 -11.66
CA GLU A 137 -0.75 12.12 -12.02
C GLU A 137 -1.62 11.94 -10.77
N GLY A 138 -2.77 12.59 -10.71
CA GLY A 138 -3.70 12.51 -9.58
C GLY A 138 -3.46 13.59 -8.54
N PHE A 139 -3.45 13.21 -7.25
CA PHE A 139 -3.27 14.16 -6.16
C PHE A 139 -1.88 14.82 -6.20
N LEU A 140 -1.88 16.14 -6.12
CA LEU A 140 -0.65 16.94 -6.11
C LEU A 140 -0.87 18.23 -5.30
N LYS A 141 -0.28 18.28 -4.10
CA LYS A 141 -0.39 19.42 -3.19
C LYS A 141 0.96 19.61 -2.48
N PRO A 142 1.72 20.66 -2.79
CA PRO A 142 2.94 20.98 -2.08
C PRO A 142 2.69 21.11 -0.56
N GLY A 143 3.59 20.52 0.24
CA GLY A 143 3.49 20.44 1.68
C GLY A 143 2.60 19.32 2.23
N ALA A 144 1.78 18.65 1.39
CA ALA A 144 0.97 17.53 1.83
C ALA A 144 1.81 16.36 2.31
N GLN A 145 1.37 15.71 3.37
CA GLN A 145 1.99 14.49 3.87
C GLN A 145 1.49 13.28 3.08
N VAL A 146 2.41 12.54 2.47
CA VAL A 146 2.06 11.42 1.60
C VAL A 146 2.79 10.15 1.99
N VAL A 147 2.17 9.01 1.72
CA VAL A 147 2.75 7.68 1.91
C VAL A 147 3.09 7.10 0.54
N ILE A 148 4.32 6.62 0.38
CA ILE A 148 4.72 5.88 -0.82
C ILE A 148 4.35 4.43 -0.64
N VAL A 149 3.67 3.84 -1.64
CA VAL A 149 3.26 2.43 -1.63
C VAL A 149 3.93 1.64 -2.76
N ASP A 150 4.27 0.38 -2.48
CA ASP A 150 4.84 -0.55 -3.47
C ASP A 150 4.26 -1.96 -3.24
N ASP A 151 4.06 -2.73 -4.30
CA ASP A 151 3.52 -4.09 -4.18
C ASP A 151 4.58 -5.08 -3.67
N VAL A 152 5.81 -5.01 -4.19
CA VAL A 152 6.92 -5.88 -3.79
C VAL A 152 8.22 -5.11 -3.68
N CYS A 153 8.70 -4.92 -2.46
CA CYS A 153 10.01 -4.34 -2.22
C CYS A 153 11.12 -5.41 -2.35
N THR A 154 12.02 -5.23 -3.30
CA THR A 154 13.23 -6.05 -3.48
C THR A 154 14.47 -5.25 -3.09
N THR A 155 14.99 -4.46 -4.02
CA THR A 155 16.14 -3.57 -3.81
C THR A 155 15.74 -2.12 -3.53
N GLY A 156 14.45 -1.80 -3.66
CA GLY A 156 13.85 -0.50 -3.37
C GLY A 156 13.90 0.52 -4.51
N GLY A 157 14.36 0.13 -5.71
CA GLY A 157 14.54 1.08 -6.81
C GLY A 157 13.25 1.82 -7.20
N SER A 158 12.13 1.10 -7.39
CA SER A 158 10.81 1.68 -7.71
C SER A 158 10.35 2.65 -6.63
N THR A 159 10.44 2.22 -5.38
CA THR A 159 10.06 2.99 -4.21
C THR A 159 10.89 4.27 -4.08
N ILE A 160 12.22 4.19 -4.27
CA ILE A 160 13.13 5.36 -4.25
C ILE A 160 12.75 6.36 -5.34
N THR A 161 12.50 5.90 -6.57
CA THR A 161 12.04 6.77 -7.66
C THR A 161 10.75 7.51 -7.31
N ALA A 162 9.82 6.84 -6.65
CA ALA A 162 8.55 7.45 -6.22
C ALA A 162 8.76 8.48 -5.09
N ILE A 163 9.64 8.20 -4.11
CA ILE A 163 10.02 9.13 -3.04
C ILE A 163 10.62 10.42 -3.64
N GLU A 164 11.56 10.28 -4.55
CA GLU A 164 12.23 11.41 -5.20
C GLU A 164 11.22 12.26 -5.99
N ALA A 165 10.35 11.65 -6.77
CA ALA A 165 9.32 12.35 -7.52
C ALA A 165 8.32 13.11 -6.62
N ALA A 166 7.89 12.51 -5.50
CA ALA A 166 7.01 13.16 -4.54
C ALA A 166 7.68 14.40 -3.92
N ARG A 167 8.96 14.28 -3.55
CA ARG A 167 9.74 15.39 -3.00
C ARG A 167 10.02 16.50 -4.01
N GLU A 168 10.37 16.15 -5.24
CA GLU A 168 10.53 17.11 -6.36
C GLU A 168 9.24 17.93 -6.58
N ALA A 169 8.09 17.31 -6.34
CA ALA A 169 6.77 17.94 -6.42
C ALA A 169 6.41 18.75 -5.15
N GLY A 170 7.31 18.84 -4.17
CA GLY A 170 7.13 19.59 -2.93
C GLY A 170 6.28 18.88 -1.87
N MET A 171 5.93 17.61 -2.05
CA MET A 171 5.23 16.82 -1.04
C MET A 171 6.19 16.28 0.03
N VAL A 172 5.66 15.99 1.22
CA VAL A 172 6.41 15.47 2.36
C VAL A 172 6.15 13.97 2.48
N VAL A 173 7.18 13.14 2.32
CA VAL A 173 7.04 11.70 2.50
C VAL A 173 6.99 11.36 3.99
N ALA A 174 5.80 11.01 4.48
CA ALA A 174 5.53 10.68 5.88
C ALA A 174 5.90 9.21 6.22
N GLY A 175 5.90 8.34 5.23
CA GLY A 175 6.25 6.93 5.39
C GLY A 175 6.24 6.18 4.07
N VAL A 176 6.68 4.93 4.13
CA VAL A 176 6.66 3.98 3.02
C VAL A 176 5.96 2.71 3.46
N LEU A 177 5.01 2.25 2.67
CA LEU A 177 4.27 1.00 2.87
C LEU A 177 4.53 0.04 1.72
N CYS A 178 4.91 -1.19 2.05
CA CYS A 178 5.08 -2.25 1.09
C CYS A 178 4.11 -3.40 1.39
N LEU A 179 3.46 -3.96 0.37
CA LEU A 179 2.63 -5.13 0.58
C LEU A 179 3.49 -6.33 0.96
N VAL A 180 4.62 -6.55 0.25
CA VAL A 180 5.56 -7.64 0.51
C VAL A 180 7.01 -7.14 0.50
N ASP A 181 7.68 -7.24 1.65
CA ASP A 181 9.13 -7.07 1.73
C ASP A 181 9.84 -8.40 1.43
N ARG A 182 10.68 -8.43 0.39
CA ARG A 182 11.50 -9.59 0.05
C ARG A 182 12.75 -9.75 0.92
N GLU A 183 13.02 -8.82 1.83
CA GLU A 183 14.18 -8.82 2.74
C GLU A 183 15.53 -8.88 2.00
N GLN A 184 15.60 -8.24 0.82
CA GLN A 184 16.80 -8.21 -0.03
C GLN A 184 17.57 -6.88 0.04
N GLY A 185 17.51 -6.22 1.19
CA GLY A 185 18.28 -5.01 1.50
C GLY A 185 17.69 -3.70 0.96
N GLY A 186 16.45 -3.70 0.43
CA GLY A 186 15.77 -2.49 -0.02
C GLY A 186 15.41 -1.54 1.14
N ARG A 187 14.98 -2.08 2.28
CA ARG A 187 14.54 -1.32 3.45
C ARG A 187 15.51 -0.19 3.83
N ALA A 188 16.77 -0.50 4.10
CA ALA A 188 17.74 0.48 4.57
C ALA A 188 17.97 1.63 3.57
N LYS A 189 17.95 1.33 2.27
CA LYS A 189 18.07 2.34 1.20
C LYS A 189 16.86 3.23 1.13
N ILE A 190 15.67 2.64 1.26
CA ILE A 190 14.39 3.36 1.26
C ILE A 190 14.33 4.31 2.45
N GLU A 191 14.60 3.84 3.68
CA GLU A 191 14.59 4.64 4.89
C GLU A 191 15.60 5.80 4.81
N ALA A 192 16.80 5.55 4.30
CA ALA A 192 17.79 6.60 4.07
C ALA A 192 17.31 7.65 3.06
N THR A 193 16.73 7.22 1.93
CA THR A 193 16.17 8.12 0.92
C THR A 193 14.93 8.85 1.46
N ALA A 194 14.10 8.19 2.26
CA ALA A 194 12.93 8.79 2.88
C ALA A 194 13.26 9.77 4.04
N GLY A 195 14.55 9.98 4.33
CA GLY A 195 14.98 10.93 5.36
C GLY A 195 14.58 10.54 6.78
N GLY A 196 14.55 9.24 7.05
CA GLY A 196 14.15 8.67 8.32
C GLY A 196 12.65 8.43 8.48
N ALA A 197 11.83 8.67 7.44
CA ALA A 197 10.44 8.25 7.45
C ALA A 197 10.35 6.70 7.52
N PRO A 198 9.40 6.13 8.30
CA PRO A 198 9.38 4.69 8.56
C PRO A 198 9.05 3.90 7.29
N PHE A 199 9.70 2.73 7.15
CA PHE A 199 9.34 1.70 6.20
C PHE A 199 8.57 0.58 6.91
N LEU A 200 7.34 0.35 6.48
CA LEU A 200 6.44 -0.67 7.00
C LEU A 200 6.10 -1.68 5.90
N ALA A 201 6.00 -2.96 6.24
CA ALA A 201 5.55 -3.99 5.32
C ALA A 201 4.37 -4.77 5.94
N ALA A 202 3.37 -5.07 5.12
CA ALA A 202 2.27 -5.91 5.57
C ALA A 202 2.73 -7.35 5.81
N PHE A 203 3.58 -7.87 4.91
CA PHE A 203 4.15 -9.21 4.98
C PHE A 203 5.61 -9.23 4.54
N THR A 204 6.33 -10.26 4.99
CA THR A 204 7.63 -10.64 4.44
C THR A 204 7.50 -11.78 3.44
N ALA A 205 8.51 -11.99 2.60
CA ALA A 205 8.57 -13.18 1.74
C ALA A 205 8.58 -14.48 2.56
N GLY A 206 9.17 -14.44 3.77
CA GLY A 206 9.14 -15.55 4.72
C GLY A 206 7.73 -15.92 5.18
N ASP A 207 6.89 -14.93 5.49
CA ASP A 207 5.49 -15.14 5.89
C ASP A 207 4.69 -15.83 4.78
N ILE A 208 4.85 -15.33 3.56
CA ILE A 208 4.14 -15.86 2.39
C ILE A 208 4.59 -17.30 2.09
N ARG A 209 5.89 -17.56 2.14
CA ARG A 209 6.43 -18.91 1.95
C ARG A 209 5.87 -19.89 2.97
N LYS A 210 5.82 -19.50 4.25
CA LYS A 210 5.25 -20.31 5.32
C LYS A 210 3.76 -20.62 5.06
N ALA A 211 2.99 -19.60 4.70
CA ALA A 211 1.58 -19.77 4.36
C ALA A 211 1.40 -20.69 3.14
N HIS A 212 2.19 -20.49 2.07
CA HIS A 212 2.13 -21.34 0.86
C HIS A 212 2.41 -22.81 1.14
N LEU A 213 3.35 -23.11 2.01
CA LEU A 213 3.65 -24.48 2.40
C LEU A 213 2.52 -25.11 3.23
N ALA A 214 1.86 -24.30 4.08
CA ALA A 214 0.72 -24.76 4.87
C ALA A 214 -0.53 -25.04 4.02
N LEU A 215 -0.72 -24.38 2.89
CA LEU A 215 -1.85 -24.62 1.98
C LEU A 215 -1.75 -25.94 1.19
N LYS A 216 -0.58 -26.58 1.19
CA LYS A 216 -0.33 -27.85 0.47
C LYS A 216 -0.56 -29.09 1.33
N HIS A 217 -0.90 -28.90 2.58
CA HIS A 217 -1.21 -29.94 3.56
C HIS A 217 -2.67 -29.86 4.01
#